data_322d2e972bacd4923a2875cf85da0265
#
_entry.id   322d2e972bacd4923a2875cf85da0265
#
_cell.length_a   1.000
_cell.length_b   1.000
_cell.length_c   1.000
_cell.angle_alpha   90.00
_cell.angle_beta   90.00
_cell.angle_gamma   90.00
#
_symmetry.space_group_name_H-M   'P 1'
#
loop_
_entity.id
_entity.type
_entity.pdbx_description
1 polymer ?
#
loop_
_entity_poly.entity_id
_entity_poly.type
_entity_poly.pdbx_seq_one_letter_code
_entity_poly.pdbx_strand_id
1 'polypeptide(L)'
;MLNEIITVYAIIDDLLKAIRHGEDCRREMSDAEIITTVITAAMFFDGNHNKACEYMKDHHLIPNMLEKSRFNRRLHGISMLMNDMFHQMGMIIKEISDSTEYLLDSFPVPICDNIRIFNVKLIKSEEYRGYIASKKRYFYGVKVQLLTTKGGIPVEFVFMPGSASDVRALNALPLNLPPGSEVYADSAYTDYTAEDDLYKSSQIELKVMQKKNSKRQDEPWNQYIKQCTRHYIETVFSSITCVFPRINPRSHLSRVFTEA
;
A
#
# COMPACT_ATOMS: atom_id res chain seq x y z
N MET A 1 -14.63 11.96 13.54
CA MET A 1 -15.22 10.97 12.59
C MET A 1 -16.03 11.63 11.48
N LEU A 2 -17.10 12.42 11.72
CA LEU A 2 -17.91 13.02 10.64
C LEU A 2 -17.10 13.95 9.74
N ASN A 3 -16.31 14.85 10.31
CA ASN A 3 -15.48 15.79 9.53
C ASN A 3 -14.46 15.05 8.66
N GLU A 4 -13.84 13.99 9.18
CA GLU A 4 -12.89 13.16 8.43
C GLU A 4 -13.57 12.47 7.24
N ILE A 5 -14.79 11.94 7.44
CA ILE A 5 -15.57 11.31 6.37
C ILE A 5 -15.89 12.33 5.27
N ILE A 6 -16.34 13.53 5.64
CA ILE A 6 -16.64 14.60 4.68
C ILE A 6 -15.36 15.01 3.93
N THR A 7 -14.24 15.14 4.63
CA THR A 7 -12.95 15.47 4.02
C THR A 7 -12.51 14.39 3.03
N VAL A 8 -12.60 13.11 3.41
CA VAL A 8 -12.28 11.98 2.53
C VAL A 8 -13.17 12.02 1.28
N TYR A 9 -14.48 12.21 1.45
CA TYR A 9 -15.40 12.31 0.33
C TYR A 9 -15.03 13.46 -0.63
N ALA A 10 -14.78 14.66 -0.09
CA ALA A 10 -14.43 15.82 -0.88
C ALA A 10 -13.15 15.61 -1.71
N ILE A 11 -12.10 15.04 -1.08
CA ILE A 11 -10.83 14.74 -1.77
C ILE A 11 -11.06 13.73 -2.90
N ILE A 12 -11.82 12.66 -2.64
CA ILE A 12 -12.06 11.61 -3.64
C ILE A 12 -12.90 12.15 -4.79
N ASP A 13 -13.96 12.89 -4.51
CA ASP A 13 -14.84 13.47 -5.51
C ASP A 13 -14.08 14.46 -6.42
N ASP A 14 -13.22 15.31 -5.83
CA ASP A 14 -12.37 16.23 -6.57
C ASP A 14 -11.35 15.50 -7.43
N LEU A 15 -10.73 14.43 -6.94
CA LEU A 15 -9.81 13.59 -7.71
C LEU A 15 -10.51 12.92 -8.90
N LEU A 16 -11.69 12.33 -8.68
CA LEU A 16 -12.47 11.71 -9.75
C LEU A 16 -12.87 12.71 -10.83
N LYS A 17 -13.25 13.92 -10.44
CA LYS A 17 -13.51 15.03 -11.37
C LYS A 17 -12.26 15.44 -12.14
N ALA A 18 -11.12 15.55 -11.46
CA ALA A 18 -9.85 15.94 -12.08
C ALA A 18 -9.40 14.95 -13.15
N ILE A 19 -9.55 13.65 -12.92
CA ILE A 19 -9.27 12.60 -13.92
C ILE A 19 -10.39 12.41 -14.93
N ARG A 20 -11.46 13.22 -14.86
CA ARG A 20 -12.65 13.13 -15.73
C ARG A 20 -13.29 11.75 -15.71
N HIS A 21 -13.36 11.13 -14.53
CA HIS A 21 -13.99 9.83 -14.36
C HIS A 21 -15.50 9.92 -14.72
N GLY A 22 -15.92 9.09 -15.68
CA GLY A 22 -17.33 9.03 -16.10
C GLY A 22 -18.07 7.90 -15.39
N GLU A 23 -19.23 8.22 -14.83
CA GLU A 23 -20.12 7.23 -14.21
C GLU A 23 -21.44 7.12 -14.97
N ASP A 24 -22.07 5.93 -14.94
CA ASP A 24 -23.42 5.73 -15.48
C ASP A 24 -24.43 6.50 -14.60
N CYS A 25 -25.18 7.42 -15.18
CA CYS A 25 -26.16 8.26 -14.48
C CYS A 25 -27.29 7.47 -13.78
N ARG A 26 -27.47 6.18 -14.11
CA ARG A 26 -28.45 5.30 -13.46
C ARG A 26 -27.95 4.66 -12.17
N ARG A 27 -26.74 4.96 -11.74
CA ARG A 27 -26.16 4.42 -10.50
C ARG A 27 -26.83 5.06 -9.30
N GLU A 28 -27.23 4.23 -8.34
CA GLU A 28 -27.83 4.66 -7.08
C GLU A 28 -26.80 5.23 -6.09
N MET A 29 -25.55 4.83 -6.23
CA MET A 29 -24.45 5.22 -5.36
C MET A 29 -23.22 5.50 -6.23
N SER A 30 -22.56 6.64 -6.06
CA SER A 30 -21.38 7.04 -6.83
C SER A 30 -20.14 6.24 -6.44
N ASP A 31 -19.12 6.23 -7.32
CA ASP A 31 -17.84 5.60 -7.00
C ASP A 31 -17.12 6.35 -5.86
N ALA A 32 -17.29 7.68 -5.77
CA ALA A 32 -16.82 8.47 -4.62
C ALA A 32 -17.43 8.00 -3.29
N GLU A 33 -18.73 7.73 -3.27
CA GLU A 33 -19.43 7.23 -2.08
C GLU A 33 -18.96 5.81 -1.71
N ILE A 34 -18.74 4.93 -2.70
CA ILE A 34 -18.20 3.57 -2.48
C ILE A 34 -16.81 3.66 -1.83
N ILE A 35 -15.89 4.43 -2.44
CA ILE A 35 -14.50 4.56 -1.96
C ILE A 35 -14.48 5.18 -0.55
N THR A 36 -15.26 6.25 -0.34
CA THR A 36 -15.38 6.88 0.99
C THR A 36 -15.87 5.89 2.04
N THR A 37 -16.86 5.07 1.72
CA THR A 37 -17.37 4.05 2.66
C THR A 37 -16.30 3.01 3.00
N VAL A 38 -15.49 2.58 2.03
CA VAL A 38 -14.39 1.61 2.27
C VAL A 38 -13.29 2.22 3.12
N ILE A 39 -12.88 3.45 2.86
CA ILE A 39 -11.89 4.16 3.67
C ILE A 39 -12.43 4.37 5.09
N THR A 40 -13.69 4.76 5.23
CA THR A 40 -14.36 4.88 6.55
C THR A 40 -14.37 3.54 7.29
N ALA A 41 -14.64 2.43 6.58
CA ALA A 41 -14.57 1.10 7.18
C ALA A 41 -13.16 0.78 7.70
N ALA A 42 -12.14 1.10 6.93
CA ALA A 42 -10.74 0.89 7.33
C ALA A 42 -10.35 1.76 8.53
N MET A 43 -10.72 3.04 8.53
CA MET A 43 -10.32 4.00 9.57
C MET A 43 -11.06 3.80 10.91
N PHE A 44 -12.35 3.45 10.89
CA PHE A 44 -13.20 3.53 12.08
C PHE A 44 -13.90 2.21 12.46
N PHE A 45 -13.90 1.21 11.57
CA PHE A 45 -14.65 -0.04 11.77
C PHE A 45 -13.81 -1.29 11.52
N ASP A 46 -12.49 -1.24 11.71
CA ASP A 46 -11.56 -2.39 11.55
C ASP A 46 -11.74 -3.11 10.20
N GLY A 47 -12.01 -2.38 9.12
CA GLY A 47 -12.27 -2.94 7.80
C GLY A 47 -13.65 -3.59 7.64
N ASN A 48 -14.57 -3.39 8.57
CA ASN A 48 -15.91 -3.95 8.49
C ASN A 48 -16.85 -3.09 7.63
N HIS A 49 -16.94 -3.42 6.35
CA HIS A 49 -17.78 -2.70 5.39
C HIS A 49 -19.26 -2.64 5.79
N ASN A 50 -19.80 -3.69 6.42
CA ASN A 50 -21.22 -3.69 6.81
C ASN A 50 -21.49 -2.62 7.86
N LYS A 51 -20.64 -2.53 8.90
CA LYS A 51 -20.78 -1.51 9.94
C LYS A 51 -20.63 -0.10 9.37
N ALA A 52 -19.70 0.09 8.42
CA ALA A 52 -19.56 1.38 7.76
C ALA A 52 -20.79 1.74 6.92
N CYS A 53 -21.33 0.79 6.15
CA CYS A 53 -22.58 1.00 5.39
C CYS A 53 -23.75 1.36 6.30
N GLU A 54 -23.92 0.64 7.41
CA GLU A 54 -24.95 0.93 8.41
C GLU A 54 -24.77 2.33 8.99
N TYR A 55 -23.56 2.69 9.39
CA TYR A 55 -23.24 4.02 9.90
C TYR A 55 -23.57 5.13 8.89
N MET A 56 -23.12 4.98 7.64
CA MET A 56 -23.38 5.97 6.57
C MET A 56 -24.86 6.15 6.30
N LYS A 57 -25.63 5.05 6.36
CA LYS A 57 -27.09 5.07 6.18
C LYS A 57 -27.80 5.74 7.35
N ASP A 58 -27.49 5.33 8.59
CA ASP A 58 -28.15 5.80 9.80
C ASP A 58 -27.93 7.31 10.06
N HIS A 59 -26.77 7.81 9.64
CA HIS A 59 -26.44 9.24 9.74
C HIS A 59 -26.81 10.04 8.49
N HIS A 60 -27.54 9.45 7.54
CA HIS A 60 -27.98 10.09 6.30
C HIS A 60 -26.84 10.69 5.44
N LEU A 61 -25.64 10.15 5.56
CA LEU A 61 -24.48 10.59 4.79
C LEU A 61 -24.53 10.08 3.35
N ILE A 62 -25.06 8.88 3.16
CA ILE A 62 -25.32 8.27 1.85
C ILE A 62 -26.77 7.80 1.79
N PRO A 63 -27.67 8.59 1.17
CA PRO A 63 -29.11 8.30 1.17
C PRO A 63 -29.48 6.99 0.48
N ASN A 64 -28.78 6.67 -0.62
CA ASN A 64 -29.05 5.50 -1.45
C ASN A 64 -28.04 4.38 -1.20
N MET A 65 -27.81 4.04 0.06
CA MET A 65 -26.88 2.99 0.43
C MET A 65 -27.27 1.63 -0.20
N LEU A 66 -26.34 1.02 -0.90
CA LEU A 66 -26.53 -0.29 -1.54
C LEU A 66 -26.60 -1.42 -0.51
N GLU A 67 -27.32 -2.49 -0.87
CA GLU A 67 -27.23 -3.75 -0.14
C GLU A 67 -25.83 -4.36 -0.22
N LYS A 68 -25.46 -5.15 0.80
CA LYS A 68 -24.14 -5.78 0.95
C LYS A 68 -23.60 -6.44 -0.33
N SER A 69 -24.42 -7.24 -1.01
CA SER A 69 -23.98 -7.96 -2.22
C SER A 69 -23.71 -7.03 -3.38
N ARG A 70 -24.56 -6.00 -3.55
CA ARG A 70 -24.42 -4.97 -4.59
C ARG A 70 -23.22 -4.08 -4.28
N PHE A 71 -23.03 -3.67 -3.03
CA PHE A 71 -21.89 -2.88 -2.58
C PHE A 71 -20.57 -3.61 -2.88
N ASN A 72 -20.43 -4.87 -2.47
CA ASN A 72 -19.22 -5.66 -2.71
C ASN A 72 -18.94 -5.83 -4.22
N ARG A 73 -19.96 -6.06 -5.03
CA ARG A 73 -19.79 -6.17 -6.48
C ARG A 73 -19.28 -4.86 -7.10
N ARG A 74 -19.83 -3.72 -6.66
CA ARG A 74 -19.37 -2.40 -7.09
C ARG A 74 -17.93 -2.15 -6.65
N LEU A 75 -17.60 -2.44 -5.41
CA LEU A 75 -16.24 -2.30 -4.89
C LEU A 75 -15.23 -3.10 -5.71
N HIS A 76 -15.55 -4.34 -6.09
CA HIS A 76 -14.69 -5.13 -6.97
C HIS A 76 -14.50 -4.47 -8.34
N GLY A 77 -15.56 -3.91 -8.90
CA GLY A 77 -15.51 -3.26 -10.21
C GLY A 77 -14.69 -1.97 -10.26
N ILE A 78 -14.37 -1.37 -9.13
CA ILE A 78 -13.58 -0.13 -9.05
C ILE A 78 -12.16 -0.34 -8.46
N SER A 79 -11.70 -1.57 -8.34
CA SER A 79 -10.37 -1.87 -7.77
C SER A 79 -9.24 -1.21 -8.56
N MET A 80 -9.28 -1.27 -9.89
CA MET A 80 -8.30 -0.60 -10.75
C MET A 80 -8.37 0.92 -10.61
N LEU A 81 -9.57 1.51 -10.56
CA LEU A 81 -9.76 2.93 -10.33
C LEU A 81 -9.12 3.39 -9.01
N MET A 82 -9.30 2.62 -7.93
CA MET A 82 -8.66 2.92 -6.64
C MET A 82 -7.14 2.88 -6.72
N ASN A 83 -6.59 1.93 -7.46
CA ASN A 83 -5.15 1.85 -7.70
C ASN A 83 -4.64 3.05 -8.48
N ASP A 84 -5.31 3.41 -9.58
CA ASP A 84 -4.95 4.57 -10.41
C ASP A 84 -5.04 5.88 -9.62
N MET A 85 -6.09 6.04 -8.80
CA MET A 85 -6.22 7.19 -7.90
C MET A 85 -5.06 7.29 -6.90
N PHE A 86 -4.62 6.17 -6.33
CA PHE A 86 -3.48 6.16 -5.42
C PHE A 86 -2.20 6.62 -6.14
N HIS A 87 -1.94 6.11 -7.35
CA HIS A 87 -0.81 6.55 -8.16
C HIS A 87 -0.87 8.05 -8.51
N GLN A 88 -2.05 8.56 -8.89
CA GLN A 88 -2.23 9.99 -9.16
C GLN A 88 -1.97 10.85 -7.91
N MET A 89 -2.49 10.44 -6.76
CA MET A 89 -2.19 11.11 -5.48
C MET A 89 -0.69 11.06 -5.17
N GLY A 90 -0.05 9.91 -5.39
CA GLY A 90 1.39 9.75 -5.21
C GLY A 90 2.20 10.69 -6.11
N MET A 91 1.79 10.88 -7.37
CA MET A 91 2.42 11.84 -8.28
C MET A 91 2.29 13.28 -7.77
N ILE A 92 1.09 13.69 -7.36
CA ILE A 92 0.85 15.01 -6.79
C ILE A 92 1.71 15.24 -5.54
N ILE A 93 1.76 14.26 -4.63
CA ILE A 93 2.56 14.36 -3.40
C ILE A 93 4.05 14.49 -3.72
N LYS A 94 4.56 13.76 -4.70
CA LYS A 94 5.97 13.86 -5.14
C LYS A 94 6.28 15.26 -5.71
N GLU A 95 5.34 15.86 -6.43
CA GLU A 95 5.51 17.21 -7.02
C GLU A 95 5.49 18.31 -5.99
N ILE A 96 4.60 18.21 -4.98
CA ILE A 96 4.47 19.25 -3.93
C ILE A 96 5.44 19.06 -2.76
N SER A 97 6.10 17.89 -2.69
CA SER A 97 7.06 17.61 -1.62
C SER A 97 8.41 18.24 -1.94
N ASP A 98 8.92 19.08 -1.03
CA ASP A 98 10.28 19.63 -1.13
C ASP A 98 11.38 18.58 -0.84
N SER A 99 11.00 17.41 -0.37
CA SER A 99 11.95 16.35 -0.01
C SER A 99 12.26 15.46 -1.19
N THR A 100 13.54 15.27 -1.45
CA THR A 100 14.07 14.28 -2.40
C THR A 100 14.41 12.96 -1.74
N GLU A 101 14.16 12.81 -0.44
CA GLU A 101 14.42 11.60 0.32
C GLU A 101 13.16 10.73 0.45
N TYR A 102 13.29 9.46 0.11
CA TYR A 102 12.21 8.46 0.13
C TYR A 102 12.63 7.23 0.92
N LEU A 103 11.65 6.53 1.47
CA LEU A 103 11.82 5.33 2.28
C LEU A 103 11.11 4.16 1.61
N LEU A 104 11.82 3.06 1.40
CA LEU A 104 11.29 1.84 0.80
C LEU A 104 11.42 0.67 1.76
N ASP A 105 10.30 0.02 2.07
CA ASP A 105 10.29 -1.22 2.85
C ASP A 105 9.08 -2.08 2.48
N SER A 106 9.07 -3.31 2.99
CA SER A 106 8.01 -4.27 2.76
C SER A 106 7.37 -4.75 4.05
N PHE A 107 6.06 -5.02 3.98
CA PHE A 107 5.37 -5.69 5.07
C PHE A 107 4.46 -6.80 4.57
N PRO A 108 4.38 -7.93 5.32
CA PRO A 108 3.52 -9.02 4.95
C PRO A 108 2.06 -8.74 5.32
N VAL A 109 1.16 -9.05 4.39
CA VAL A 109 -0.29 -9.07 4.60
C VAL A 109 -0.77 -10.53 4.53
N PRO A 110 -0.84 -11.23 5.66
CA PRO A 110 -1.25 -12.62 5.70
C PRO A 110 -2.76 -12.76 5.46
N ILE A 111 -3.15 -13.58 4.51
CA ILE A 111 -4.53 -14.05 4.32
C ILE A 111 -4.85 -15.14 5.33
N CYS A 112 -3.87 -16.02 5.61
CA CYS A 112 -3.94 -16.98 6.68
C CYS A 112 -2.58 -17.36 7.25
N ASP A 113 -2.57 -17.84 8.48
CA ASP A 113 -1.38 -18.38 9.16
C ASP A 113 -1.27 -19.90 8.97
N ASN A 114 -0.10 -20.46 9.28
CA ASN A 114 0.38 -21.83 9.06
C ASN A 114 -0.66 -22.96 9.09
N ILE A 115 -1.52 -23.02 10.10
CA ILE A 115 -2.46 -24.13 10.31
C ILE A 115 -3.54 -24.18 9.23
N ARG A 116 -3.83 -23.06 8.58
CA ARG A 116 -4.93 -22.93 7.62
C ARG A 116 -4.49 -22.89 6.16
N ILE A 117 -3.18 -22.96 5.88
CA ILE A 117 -2.63 -22.87 4.51
C ILE A 117 -3.25 -23.92 3.59
N PHE A 118 -3.39 -25.17 4.05
CA PHE A 118 -3.96 -26.27 3.26
C PHE A 118 -5.45 -26.09 2.93
N ASN A 119 -6.16 -25.25 3.67
CA ASN A 119 -7.61 -25.04 3.51
C ASN A 119 -7.97 -23.75 2.77
N VAL A 120 -6.98 -22.97 2.36
CA VAL A 120 -7.21 -21.70 1.64
C VAL A 120 -7.65 -21.97 0.22
N LYS A 121 -8.85 -21.47 -0.13
CA LYS A 121 -9.43 -21.61 -1.48
C LYS A 121 -9.11 -20.44 -2.38
N LEU A 122 -8.70 -19.30 -1.83
CA LEU A 122 -8.56 -18.02 -2.53
C LEU A 122 -7.27 -17.91 -3.33
N ILE A 123 -6.17 -18.40 -2.77
CA ILE A 123 -4.84 -18.36 -3.36
C ILE A 123 -4.27 -19.78 -3.24
N LYS A 124 -3.95 -20.41 -4.36
CA LYS A 124 -3.54 -21.82 -4.38
C LYS A 124 -2.07 -22.03 -4.75
N SER A 125 -1.36 -20.99 -5.19
CA SER A 125 0.02 -21.10 -5.64
C SER A 125 1.00 -21.03 -4.46
N GLU A 126 2.01 -21.89 -4.46
CA GLU A 126 3.10 -21.92 -3.46
C GLU A 126 3.90 -20.61 -3.41
N GLU A 127 3.85 -19.77 -4.44
CA GLU A 127 4.51 -18.47 -4.46
C GLU A 127 3.98 -17.50 -3.41
N TYR A 128 2.73 -17.68 -2.94
CA TYR A 128 2.14 -16.86 -1.87
C TYR A 128 2.57 -17.31 -0.46
N ARG A 129 3.34 -18.40 -0.34
CA ARG A 129 3.84 -18.87 0.93
C ARG A 129 5.11 -18.10 1.32
N GLY A 130 4.95 -17.09 2.16
CA GLY A 130 6.05 -16.29 2.68
C GLY A 130 6.50 -16.70 4.08
N TYR A 131 7.67 -16.22 4.48
CA TYR A 131 8.23 -16.41 5.82
C TYR A 131 8.50 -15.08 6.50
N ILE A 132 7.99 -14.92 7.73
CA ILE A 132 8.23 -13.74 8.56
C ILE A 132 9.37 -14.08 9.53
N ALA A 133 10.59 -13.62 9.23
CA ALA A 133 11.78 -13.95 10.00
C ALA A 133 11.69 -13.49 11.47
N SER A 134 11.20 -12.27 11.73
CA SER A 134 11.02 -11.71 13.07
C SER A 134 10.08 -12.53 13.96
N LYS A 135 9.11 -13.22 13.37
CA LYS A 135 8.12 -14.06 14.07
C LYS A 135 8.38 -15.55 13.91
N LYS A 136 9.43 -15.93 13.18
CA LYS A 136 9.81 -17.32 12.87
C LYS A 136 8.63 -18.18 12.41
N ARG A 137 7.76 -17.63 11.56
CA ARG A 137 6.56 -18.32 11.06
C ARG A 137 6.34 -18.11 9.57
N TYR A 138 5.73 -19.13 8.94
CA TYR A 138 5.22 -19.02 7.58
C TYR A 138 3.84 -18.36 7.59
N PHE A 139 3.51 -17.66 6.53
CA PHE A 139 2.18 -17.14 6.24
C PHE A 139 1.82 -17.42 4.79
N TYR A 140 0.57 -17.35 4.47
CA TYR A 140 0.06 -17.39 3.11
C TYR A 140 -0.58 -16.05 2.80
N GLY A 141 -0.09 -15.37 1.79
CA GLY A 141 -0.56 -14.02 1.49
C GLY A 141 0.37 -13.25 0.57
N VAL A 142 0.26 -11.93 0.61
CA VAL A 142 1.06 -11.01 -0.20
C VAL A 142 2.03 -10.21 0.68
N LYS A 143 3.10 -9.72 0.07
CA LYS A 143 3.91 -8.64 0.60
C LYS A 143 3.51 -7.35 -0.08
N VAL A 144 3.32 -6.29 0.68
CA VAL A 144 3.17 -4.94 0.15
C VAL A 144 4.53 -4.28 0.21
N GLN A 145 5.05 -3.89 -0.94
CA GLN A 145 6.20 -3.00 -1.04
C GLN A 145 5.65 -1.59 -1.06
N LEU A 146 6.15 -0.74 -0.20
CA LEU A 146 5.63 0.61 -0.04
C LEU A 146 6.77 1.62 -0.08
N LEU A 147 6.65 2.59 -0.97
CA LEU A 147 7.50 3.76 -1.03
C LEU A 147 6.78 4.92 -0.33
N THR A 148 7.47 5.57 0.60
CA THR A 148 6.97 6.76 1.29
C THR A 148 7.92 7.92 1.10
N THR A 149 7.43 9.14 1.24
CA THR A 149 8.31 10.31 1.42
C THR A 149 9.05 10.18 2.77
N LYS A 150 10.08 10.98 3.00
CA LYS A 150 10.75 11.10 4.30
C LYS A 150 9.76 11.41 5.43
N GLY A 151 8.70 12.16 5.16
CA GLY A 151 7.64 12.44 6.12
C GLY A 151 6.70 11.27 6.42
N GLY A 152 6.90 10.11 5.77
CA GLY A 152 6.10 8.91 5.98
C GLY A 152 4.79 8.86 5.19
N ILE A 153 4.61 9.74 4.21
CA ILE A 153 3.41 9.74 3.36
C ILE A 153 3.61 8.71 2.24
N PRO A 154 2.73 7.70 2.10
CA PRO A 154 2.80 6.73 1.01
C PRO A 154 2.61 7.39 -0.35
N VAL A 155 3.49 7.04 -1.31
CA VAL A 155 3.45 7.59 -2.67
C VAL A 155 3.38 6.54 -3.76
N GLU A 156 3.91 5.34 -3.52
CA GLU A 156 3.84 4.20 -4.44
C GLU A 156 3.77 2.90 -3.67
N PHE A 157 3.10 1.90 -4.25
CA PHE A 157 3.12 0.55 -3.72
C PHE A 157 3.03 -0.49 -4.84
N VAL A 158 3.47 -1.71 -4.51
CA VAL A 158 3.22 -2.89 -5.34
C VAL A 158 2.92 -4.11 -4.47
N PHE A 159 1.98 -4.94 -4.93
CA PHE A 159 1.70 -6.23 -4.31
C PHE A 159 2.59 -7.31 -4.93
N MET A 160 3.26 -8.05 -4.08
CA MET A 160 4.10 -9.17 -4.48
C MET A 160 3.64 -10.44 -3.78
N PRO A 161 3.79 -11.62 -4.41
CA PRO A 161 3.58 -12.90 -3.72
C PRO A 161 4.41 -12.98 -2.44
N GLY A 162 3.90 -13.64 -1.41
CA GLY A 162 4.55 -13.73 -0.10
C GLY A 162 5.99 -14.26 -0.11
N SER A 163 6.34 -15.11 -1.09
CA SER A 163 7.70 -15.66 -1.27
C SER A 163 8.64 -14.77 -2.09
N ALA A 164 8.11 -13.71 -2.73
CA ALA A 164 8.93 -12.85 -3.59
C ALA A 164 10.06 -12.17 -2.82
N SER A 165 11.23 -12.07 -3.46
CA SER A 165 12.36 -11.31 -2.90
C SER A 165 12.12 -9.80 -3.04
N ASP A 166 12.71 -9.04 -2.14
CA ASP A 166 12.55 -7.57 -2.15
C ASP A 166 13.28 -6.94 -3.36
N VAL A 167 14.36 -7.56 -3.85
CA VAL A 167 15.02 -7.18 -5.13
C VAL A 167 14.06 -7.28 -6.33
N ARG A 168 13.28 -8.39 -6.41
CA ARG A 168 12.30 -8.54 -7.50
C ARG A 168 11.22 -7.46 -7.43
N ALA A 169 10.84 -7.08 -6.23
CA ALA A 169 9.85 -6.04 -6.01
C ALA A 169 10.36 -4.64 -6.40
N LEU A 170 11.65 -4.36 -6.16
CA LEU A 170 12.27 -3.11 -6.60
C LEU A 170 12.13 -2.91 -8.12
N ASN A 171 12.31 -3.98 -8.91
CA ASN A 171 12.16 -3.94 -10.36
C ASN A 171 10.71 -3.80 -10.84
N ALA A 172 9.75 -4.15 -9.99
CA ALA A 172 8.31 -4.05 -10.30
C ALA A 172 7.70 -2.71 -9.84
N LEU A 173 8.36 -1.99 -8.92
CA LEU A 173 7.84 -0.75 -8.36
C LEU A 173 8.10 0.42 -9.33
N PRO A 174 7.05 1.16 -9.77
CA PRO A 174 7.23 2.36 -10.58
C PRO A 174 7.74 3.50 -9.70
N LEU A 175 9.06 3.71 -9.66
CA LEU A 175 9.64 4.74 -8.79
C LEU A 175 9.21 6.14 -9.19
N ASN A 176 9.30 6.50 -10.49
CA ASN A 176 8.86 7.80 -11.03
C ASN A 176 9.19 8.99 -10.09
N LEU A 177 10.45 9.04 -9.63
CA LEU A 177 10.92 10.07 -8.69
C LEU A 177 11.65 11.19 -9.43
N PRO A 178 11.68 12.40 -8.86
CA PRO A 178 12.48 13.48 -9.39
C PRO A 178 13.96 13.10 -9.48
N PRO A 179 14.70 13.58 -10.51
CA PRO A 179 16.14 13.37 -10.60
C PRO A 179 16.86 13.91 -9.34
N GLY A 180 17.87 13.18 -8.87
CA GLY A 180 18.58 13.51 -7.64
C GLY A 180 17.89 13.00 -6.37
N SER A 181 16.85 12.19 -6.51
CA SER A 181 16.19 11.55 -5.36
C SER A 181 17.04 10.46 -4.72
N GLU A 182 16.94 10.35 -3.40
CA GLU A 182 17.57 9.33 -2.57
C GLU A 182 16.52 8.36 -2.05
N VAL A 183 16.71 7.07 -2.27
CA VAL A 183 15.80 6.02 -1.77
C VAL A 183 16.52 5.17 -0.75
N TYR A 184 16.09 5.24 0.50
CA TYR A 184 16.63 4.44 1.60
C TYR A 184 15.87 3.12 1.71
N ALA A 185 16.60 2.00 1.74
CA ALA A 185 16.03 0.66 1.81
C ALA A 185 16.85 -0.27 2.71
N ASP A 186 16.24 -1.38 3.17
CA ASP A 186 16.93 -2.41 3.94
C ASP A 186 17.90 -3.23 3.06
N SER A 187 18.79 -3.96 3.69
CA SER A 187 19.79 -4.84 3.05
C SER A 187 19.19 -5.96 2.20
N ALA A 188 17.91 -6.24 2.33
CA ALA A 188 17.18 -7.18 1.49
C ALA A 188 17.03 -6.71 0.02
N TYR A 189 17.17 -5.39 -0.23
CA TYR A 189 17.10 -4.77 -1.56
C TYR A 189 18.47 -4.67 -2.26
N THR A 190 19.53 -5.24 -1.71
CA THR A 190 20.88 -5.13 -2.28
C THR A 190 20.96 -5.78 -3.66
N ASP A 191 21.08 -4.98 -4.69
CA ASP A 191 21.38 -5.37 -6.08
C ASP A 191 22.19 -4.24 -6.74
N TYR A 192 23.50 -4.46 -6.84
CA TYR A 192 24.44 -3.45 -7.37
C TYR A 192 24.16 -3.09 -8.83
N THR A 193 23.59 -4.00 -9.61
CA THR A 193 23.22 -3.74 -11.00
C THR A 193 22.04 -2.80 -11.05
N ALA A 194 21.00 -3.08 -10.27
CA ALA A 194 19.82 -2.23 -10.17
C ALA A 194 20.17 -0.84 -9.59
N GLU A 195 21.07 -0.76 -8.60
CA GLU A 195 21.58 0.51 -8.06
C GLU A 195 22.23 1.37 -9.17
N ASP A 196 23.16 0.75 -9.93
CA ASP A 196 23.88 1.44 -11.00
C ASP A 196 22.96 1.85 -12.16
N ASP A 197 21.99 1.02 -12.51
CA ASP A 197 21.03 1.27 -13.59
C ASP A 197 20.04 2.40 -13.22
N LEU A 198 19.53 2.42 -11.99
CA LEU A 198 18.69 3.51 -11.49
C LEU A 198 19.43 4.84 -11.48
N TYR A 199 20.68 4.83 -11.05
CA TYR A 199 21.50 6.06 -11.06
C TYR A 199 21.75 6.57 -12.48
N LYS A 200 22.11 5.69 -13.43
CA LYS A 200 22.40 6.06 -14.82
C LYS A 200 21.15 6.51 -15.59
N SER A 201 20.02 5.81 -15.40
CA SER A 201 18.80 6.07 -16.17
C SER A 201 17.97 7.23 -15.64
N SER A 202 17.90 7.39 -14.32
CA SER A 202 16.93 8.28 -13.68
C SER A 202 17.58 9.23 -12.66
N GLN A 203 18.89 9.16 -12.44
CA GLN A 203 19.62 9.91 -11.40
C GLN A 203 19.03 9.68 -9.99
N ILE A 204 18.53 8.49 -9.74
CA ILE A 204 18.01 8.08 -8.43
C ILE A 204 19.10 7.31 -7.70
N GLU A 205 19.46 7.73 -6.49
CA GLU A 205 20.45 7.07 -5.65
C GLU A 205 19.75 6.10 -4.69
N LEU A 206 19.95 4.80 -4.90
CA LEU A 206 19.44 3.76 -4.00
C LEU A 206 20.41 3.52 -2.86
N LYS A 207 20.06 3.97 -1.65
CA LYS A 207 20.88 3.88 -0.43
C LYS A 207 20.48 2.67 0.41
N VAL A 208 20.93 1.48 -0.01
CA VAL A 208 20.67 0.23 0.70
C VAL A 208 21.62 0.08 1.89
N MET A 209 21.13 -0.45 3.00
CA MET A 209 21.98 -0.82 4.13
C MET A 209 22.93 -1.96 3.73
N GLN A 210 24.23 -1.75 3.94
CA GLN A 210 25.23 -2.73 3.57
C GLN A 210 25.39 -3.81 4.66
N LYS A 211 25.49 -5.07 4.22
CA LYS A 211 25.85 -6.19 5.10
C LYS A 211 27.37 -6.14 5.40
N LYS A 212 27.79 -6.73 6.52
CA LYS A 212 29.22 -6.80 6.91
C LYS A 212 30.13 -7.36 5.80
N ASN A 213 29.61 -8.23 4.97
CA ASN A 213 30.35 -8.88 3.87
C ASN A 213 30.03 -8.25 2.50
N SER A 214 29.51 -7.04 2.46
CA SER A 214 29.21 -6.33 1.21
C SER A 214 30.49 -6.01 0.45
N LYS A 215 30.43 -6.08 -0.88
CA LYS A 215 31.53 -5.64 -1.77
C LYS A 215 31.71 -4.13 -1.78
N ARG A 216 30.63 -3.39 -1.54
CA ARG A 216 30.64 -1.92 -1.36
C ARG A 216 30.46 -1.67 0.11
N GLN A 217 31.39 -0.99 0.76
CA GLN A 217 31.29 -0.60 2.16
C GLN A 217 31.02 0.88 2.25
N ASP A 218 30.04 1.23 3.08
CA ASP A 218 29.75 2.62 3.40
C ASP A 218 30.76 3.16 4.42
N GLU A 219 31.04 4.46 4.34
CA GLU A 219 31.73 5.16 5.40
C GLU A 219 30.91 5.16 6.71
N PRO A 220 31.55 5.22 7.90
CA PRO A 220 30.86 5.08 9.18
C PRO A 220 29.69 6.06 9.37
N TRP A 221 29.82 7.29 8.87
CA TRP A 221 28.76 8.29 8.96
C TRP A 221 27.55 7.95 8.06
N ASN A 222 27.79 7.40 6.88
CA ASN A 222 26.72 6.91 5.98
C ASN A 222 25.97 5.73 6.60
N GLN A 223 26.69 4.80 7.23
CA GLN A 223 26.09 3.69 7.95
C GLN A 223 25.18 4.18 9.09
N TYR A 224 25.63 5.19 9.83
CA TYR A 224 24.84 5.79 10.92
C TYR A 224 23.55 6.42 10.40
N ILE A 225 23.61 7.22 9.32
CA ILE A 225 22.43 7.83 8.68
C ILE A 225 21.45 6.75 8.22
N LYS A 226 21.92 5.74 7.49
CA LYS A 226 21.09 4.62 7.01
C LYS A 226 20.45 3.87 8.18
N GLN A 227 21.16 3.68 9.29
CA GLN A 227 20.62 3.02 10.49
C GLN A 227 19.53 3.86 11.18
N CYS A 228 19.74 5.16 11.34
CA CYS A 228 18.71 6.07 11.87
C CYS A 228 17.46 6.09 10.99
N THR A 229 17.64 6.14 9.68
CA THR A 229 16.56 6.12 8.70
C THR A 229 15.76 4.82 8.76
N ARG A 230 16.43 3.68 8.94
CA ARG A 230 15.76 2.39 9.13
C ARG A 230 14.82 2.38 10.35
N HIS A 231 15.26 2.85 11.50
CA HIS A 231 14.41 2.95 12.70
C HIS A 231 13.18 3.83 12.42
N TYR A 232 13.38 4.90 11.65
CA TYR A 232 12.29 5.76 11.26
C TYR A 232 11.29 5.05 10.32
N ILE A 233 11.78 4.29 9.33
CA ILE A 233 10.94 3.44 8.46
C ILE A 233 10.08 2.51 9.29
N GLU A 234 10.65 1.78 10.26
CA GLU A 234 9.90 0.89 11.14
C GLU A 234 8.78 1.63 11.90
N THR A 235 9.04 2.86 12.33
CA THR A 235 8.03 3.72 12.99
C THR A 235 6.90 4.10 12.05
N VAL A 236 7.22 4.54 10.83
CA VAL A 236 6.24 4.89 9.80
C VAL A 236 5.34 3.70 9.47
N PHE A 237 5.92 2.53 9.23
CA PHE A 237 5.14 1.32 8.92
C PHE A 237 4.30 0.85 10.11
N SER A 238 4.80 1.03 11.33
CA SER A 238 4.03 0.76 12.54
C SER A 238 2.81 1.68 12.63
N SER A 239 2.96 2.97 12.35
CA SER A 239 1.84 3.93 12.37
C SER A 239 0.77 3.59 11.31
N ILE A 240 1.19 3.24 10.10
CA ILE A 240 0.26 2.82 9.02
C ILE A 240 -0.53 1.57 9.47
N THR A 241 0.16 0.56 10.03
CA THR A 241 -0.50 -0.66 10.48
C THR A 241 -1.35 -0.49 11.74
N CYS A 242 -1.15 0.58 12.52
CA CYS A 242 -2.02 0.95 13.63
C CYS A 242 -3.32 1.61 13.14
N VAL A 243 -3.23 2.49 12.15
CA VAL A 243 -4.39 3.17 11.56
C VAL A 243 -5.23 2.20 10.72
N PHE A 244 -4.57 1.32 9.98
CA PHE A 244 -5.20 0.30 9.15
C PHE A 244 -4.91 -1.09 9.75
N PRO A 245 -5.68 -1.52 10.76
CA PRO A 245 -5.45 -2.79 11.41
C PRO A 245 -5.50 -3.92 10.39
N ARG A 246 -4.59 -4.87 10.55
CA ARG A 246 -4.40 -6.00 9.64
C ARG A 246 -5.73 -6.65 9.33
N ILE A 247 -6.06 -6.72 8.06
CA ILE A 247 -7.27 -7.35 7.53
C ILE A 247 -7.52 -8.67 8.26
N ASN A 248 -8.64 -8.74 8.98
CA ASN A 248 -9.07 -10.00 9.54
C ASN A 248 -9.43 -10.91 8.35
N PRO A 249 -8.79 -12.07 8.17
CA PRO A 249 -9.04 -12.94 7.01
C PRO A 249 -10.47 -13.44 6.90
N ARG A 250 -11.30 -13.17 7.90
CA ARG A 250 -12.76 -13.41 7.86
C ARG A 250 -13.55 -12.28 7.20
N SER A 251 -12.95 -11.10 6.94
CA SER A 251 -13.59 -10.04 6.20
C SER A 251 -13.43 -10.27 4.69
N HIS A 252 -14.43 -9.91 3.90
CA HIS A 252 -14.54 -10.18 2.45
C HIS A 252 -13.47 -9.57 1.53
N LEU A 253 -12.47 -8.90 2.06
CA LEU A 253 -11.35 -8.30 1.32
C LEU A 253 -10.45 -9.31 0.60
N SER A 254 -10.53 -10.59 0.95
CA SER A 254 -9.74 -11.65 0.33
C SER A 254 -9.97 -11.83 -1.19
N ARG A 255 -11.01 -11.22 -1.77
CA ARG A 255 -11.28 -11.31 -3.20
C ARG A 255 -10.68 -10.19 -4.05
N VAL A 256 -10.34 -9.05 -3.45
CA VAL A 256 -9.78 -7.90 -4.19
C VAL A 256 -8.35 -8.16 -4.68
N PHE A 257 -7.63 -9.06 -4.01
CA PHE A 257 -6.23 -9.36 -4.32
C PHE A 257 -6.00 -10.50 -5.33
N THR A 258 -7.05 -11.07 -5.91
CA THR A 258 -6.91 -12.22 -6.84
C THR A 258 -6.91 -11.83 -8.31
N GLU A 259 -7.15 -10.57 -8.67
CA GLU A 259 -7.27 -10.10 -10.05
C GLU A 259 -6.28 -8.97 -10.41
N ALA A 260 -5.32 -8.63 -9.52
CA ALA A 260 -4.27 -7.64 -9.79
C ALA A 260 -2.95 -8.29 -10.21
#